data_fad2e5de6d41bdb1ae8c6e23570acecd
#
_entry.id   fad2e5de6d41bdb1ae8c6e23570acecd
#
_cell.length_a   1.000
_cell.length_b   1.000
_cell.length_c   1.000
_cell.angle_alpha   90.00
_cell.angle_beta   90.00
_cell.angle_gamma   90.00
#
_symmetry.space_group_name_H-M   'P 1'
#
loop_
_entity.id
_entity.type
_entity.pdbx_description
1 polymer ?
#
loop_
_entity_poly.entity_id
_entity_poly.type
_entity_poly.pdbx_seq_one_letter_code
_entity_poly.pdbx_strand_id
1 'polypeptide(L)'
;MTESLLFRGAKILGADSADILVQDGRIAEIGSGLSAAGARTIDADGLVALPGLVDLHTHLREPGYEASETILSGTRAAAAGGFTAVFAMPNTSPVADSAGVVEQELALGESAGYATVQPIGAVTVGQKGERLAELGAMASSRANVRVFSDDGFCVWDPLIMRRALEYVKAFDGVIAQHAQDPRLTEGAQLNEGAVSAELGLAGWPAVAEESIIARDILLAEHVGSRLHVCHLSTAGSVELIRWAKKRGVAVTAEVTPHHLLLTDELARGYDARFKVNPPLRTQEDVLAVREGLADGTIDIVATDHAPHPSEAKACEWQAAANGMVGLESALRVVHQAMVQTGLLDWADVARVMSSAPARIGSLAGHGTPIAAGQPAEFTLYDAAAAGVFAESDLHGQSSNSPYLGRDLPGKVLWTVHNGYATLEDGVLADRGARS
;
A
#
# COMPACT_ATOMS: atom_id res chain seq x y z
N MET A 1 -18.23 -11.02 24.23
CA MET A 1 -18.35 -9.55 24.29
C MET A 1 -16.97 -9.01 24.03
N THR A 2 -16.82 -8.06 23.12
CA THR A 2 -15.57 -7.33 22.88
C THR A 2 -15.19 -6.55 24.13
N GLU A 3 -13.90 -6.56 24.48
CA GLU A 3 -13.39 -5.69 25.57
C GLU A 3 -13.68 -4.22 25.19
N SER A 4 -14.18 -3.45 26.15
CA SER A 4 -14.33 -2.00 25.95
C SER A 4 -12.99 -1.32 26.21
N LEU A 5 -12.58 -0.40 25.31
CA LEU A 5 -11.32 0.34 25.39
C LEU A 5 -11.59 1.83 25.49
N LEU A 6 -10.88 2.52 26.38
CA LEU A 6 -10.95 3.97 26.52
C LEU A 6 -9.54 4.56 26.34
N PHE A 7 -9.29 5.18 25.20
CA PHE A 7 -8.06 5.90 24.91
C PHE A 7 -8.19 7.35 25.34
N ARG A 8 -7.30 7.84 26.21
CA ARG A 8 -7.38 9.18 26.80
C ARG A 8 -6.36 10.12 26.17
N GLY A 9 -6.82 11.30 25.79
CA GLY A 9 -5.96 12.40 25.39
C GLY A 9 -5.36 12.29 24.00
N ALA A 10 -5.88 11.42 23.12
CA ALA A 10 -5.38 11.26 21.76
C ALA A 10 -5.62 12.52 20.91
N LYS A 11 -4.65 12.92 20.10
CA LYS A 11 -4.75 14.04 19.15
C LYS A 11 -5.33 13.55 17.83
N ILE A 12 -6.64 13.66 17.64
CA ILE A 12 -7.29 13.22 16.40
C ILE A 12 -6.78 14.08 15.24
N LEU A 13 -6.12 13.43 14.25
CA LEU A 13 -5.45 14.09 13.12
C LEU A 13 -4.45 15.18 13.54
N GLY A 14 -3.79 14.99 14.70
CA GLY A 14 -2.84 15.96 15.24
C GLY A 14 -3.45 17.25 15.81
N ALA A 15 -4.78 17.34 15.85
CA ALA A 15 -5.53 18.49 16.41
C ALA A 15 -5.65 18.43 17.94
N ASP A 16 -6.72 19.01 18.49
CA ASP A 16 -6.97 19.03 19.92
C ASP A 16 -7.16 17.62 20.50
N SER A 17 -6.73 17.45 21.75
CA SER A 17 -6.82 16.17 22.47
C SER A 17 -8.26 15.79 22.78
N ALA A 18 -8.60 14.53 22.58
CA ALA A 18 -9.90 13.95 22.91
C ALA A 18 -9.73 12.51 23.41
N ASP A 19 -10.69 12.06 24.22
CA ASP A 19 -10.83 10.65 24.59
C ASP A 19 -11.63 9.92 23.51
N ILE A 20 -11.28 8.66 23.23
CA ILE A 20 -11.96 7.79 22.29
C ILE A 20 -12.44 6.55 23.04
N LEU A 21 -13.76 6.35 23.14
CA LEU A 21 -14.36 5.16 23.73
C LEU A 21 -14.73 4.16 22.62
N VAL A 22 -14.23 2.94 22.73
CA VAL A 22 -14.55 1.82 21.83
C VAL A 22 -15.40 0.80 22.58
N GLN A 23 -16.56 0.46 22.02
CA GLN A 23 -17.46 -0.57 22.52
C GLN A 23 -18.10 -1.31 21.34
N ASP A 24 -18.28 -2.62 21.48
CA ASP A 24 -18.95 -3.48 20.48
C ASP A 24 -18.46 -3.28 19.05
N GLY A 25 -17.13 -3.14 18.89
CA GLY A 25 -16.48 -2.99 17.58
C GLY A 25 -16.61 -1.60 16.96
N ARG A 26 -17.16 -0.62 17.69
CA ARG A 26 -17.40 0.74 17.19
C ARG A 26 -16.83 1.80 18.12
N ILE A 27 -16.58 2.98 17.55
CA ILE A 27 -16.34 4.18 18.34
C ILE A 27 -17.68 4.61 18.93
N ALA A 28 -17.84 4.38 20.23
CA ALA A 28 -19.08 4.68 20.92
C ALA A 28 -19.22 6.19 21.21
N GLU A 29 -18.13 6.83 21.65
CA GLU A 29 -18.13 8.25 22.02
C GLU A 29 -16.74 8.86 21.82
N ILE A 30 -16.71 10.16 21.49
CA ILE A 30 -15.51 11.00 21.46
C ILE A 30 -15.81 12.24 22.29
N GLY A 31 -14.91 12.60 23.19
CA GLY A 31 -15.10 13.76 24.06
C GLY A 31 -13.93 13.99 24.99
N SER A 32 -14.13 14.76 26.04
CA SER A 32 -13.13 14.99 27.08
C SER A 32 -13.65 14.47 28.44
N GLY A 33 -12.76 13.79 29.18
CA GLY A 33 -13.10 13.28 30.51
C GLY A 33 -14.12 12.13 30.49
N LEU A 34 -14.13 11.34 29.42
CA LEU A 34 -15.01 10.19 29.29
C LEU A 34 -14.73 9.16 30.39
N SER A 35 -15.78 8.45 30.81
CA SER A 35 -15.66 7.32 31.71
C SER A 35 -16.64 6.23 31.30
N ALA A 36 -16.17 4.99 31.28
CA ALA A 36 -17.00 3.82 31.00
C ALA A 36 -16.68 2.72 31.98
N ALA A 37 -17.70 2.23 32.68
CA ALA A 37 -17.55 1.16 33.67
C ALA A 37 -17.07 -0.13 32.95
N GLY A 38 -15.97 -0.73 33.43
CA GLY A 38 -15.40 -1.95 32.87
C GLY A 38 -14.55 -1.76 31.61
N ALA A 39 -14.38 -0.53 31.11
CA ALA A 39 -13.46 -0.28 30.00
C ALA A 39 -11.99 -0.26 30.50
N ARG A 40 -11.11 -0.90 29.74
CA ARG A 40 -9.66 -0.77 29.92
C ARG A 40 -9.24 0.63 29.47
N THR A 41 -8.66 1.40 30.39
CA THR A 41 -8.17 2.74 30.09
C THR A 41 -6.72 2.68 29.61
N ILE A 42 -6.46 3.35 28.48
CA ILE A 42 -5.17 3.47 27.82
C ILE A 42 -4.79 4.96 27.80
N ASP A 43 -3.58 5.27 28.23
CA ASP A 43 -3.02 6.61 28.10
C ASP A 43 -2.57 6.81 26.63
N ALA A 44 -3.18 7.77 25.95
CA ALA A 44 -2.89 8.14 24.58
C ALA A 44 -2.48 9.63 24.46
N ASP A 45 -2.11 10.25 25.60
CA ASP A 45 -1.72 11.67 25.61
C ASP A 45 -0.51 11.91 24.68
N GLY A 46 -0.65 12.91 23.83
CA GLY A 46 0.36 13.27 22.84
C GLY A 46 0.38 12.42 21.57
N LEU A 47 -0.27 11.25 21.55
CA LEU A 47 -0.32 10.40 20.37
C LEU A 47 -1.26 10.94 19.30
N VAL A 48 -0.84 10.88 18.04
CA VAL A 48 -1.70 11.21 16.89
C VAL A 48 -2.59 10.02 16.56
N ALA A 49 -3.91 10.24 16.62
CA ALA A 49 -4.90 9.26 16.18
C ALA A 49 -5.21 9.48 14.68
N LEU A 50 -4.96 8.47 13.88
CA LEU A 50 -5.29 8.42 12.45
C LEU A 50 -6.35 7.34 12.23
N PRO A 51 -7.28 7.50 11.27
CA PRO A 51 -8.08 6.38 10.79
C PRO A 51 -7.16 5.23 10.40
N GLY A 52 -7.61 4.00 10.61
CA GLY A 52 -6.83 2.82 10.24
C GLY A 52 -6.32 2.91 8.81
N LEU A 53 -5.02 2.70 8.63
CA LEU A 53 -4.40 2.83 7.32
C LEU A 53 -4.89 1.73 6.40
N VAL A 54 -4.97 2.03 5.11
CA VAL A 54 -5.39 1.13 4.04
C VAL A 54 -4.30 1.12 2.98
N ASP A 55 -3.79 -0.06 2.66
CA ASP A 55 -2.80 -0.22 1.60
C ASP A 55 -3.42 -0.86 0.37
N LEU A 56 -3.39 -0.16 -0.75
CA LEU A 56 -3.98 -0.65 -2.01
C LEU A 56 -3.04 -1.59 -2.78
N HIS A 57 -1.79 -1.78 -2.33
CA HIS A 57 -0.76 -2.50 -3.07
C HIS A 57 0.18 -3.29 -2.16
N THR A 58 -0.10 -4.58 -1.96
CA THR A 58 0.77 -5.49 -1.19
C THR A 58 0.88 -6.85 -1.86
N HIS A 59 2.02 -7.52 -1.67
CA HIS A 59 2.27 -8.88 -2.12
C HIS A 59 2.30 -9.82 -0.93
N LEU A 60 1.16 -10.42 -0.56
CA LEU A 60 1.07 -11.33 0.58
C LEU A 60 1.55 -12.75 0.28
N ARG A 61 1.89 -13.02 -0.99
CA ARG A 61 2.58 -14.22 -1.45
C ARG A 61 1.85 -15.55 -1.32
N GLU A 62 0.87 -15.67 -0.44
CA GLU A 62 0.06 -16.86 -0.24
C GLU A 62 -1.25 -16.75 -1.04
N PRO A 63 -1.61 -17.81 -1.81
CA PRO A 63 -0.98 -19.15 -1.88
C PRO A 63 0.26 -19.22 -2.80
N GLY A 64 1.17 -20.13 -2.49
CA GLY A 64 2.21 -20.66 -3.38
C GLY A 64 3.62 -20.12 -3.19
N TYR A 65 3.80 -19.03 -2.45
CA TYR A 65 5.11 -18.44 -2.16
C TYR A 65 5.30 -18.17 -0.66
N GLU A 66 4.80 -19.08 0.19
CA GLU A 66 4.76 -18.96 1.65
C GLU A 66 6.15 -18.87 2.28
N ALA A 67 7.21 -19.27 1.55
CA ALA A 67 8.58 -19.06 2.00
C ALA A 67 8.97 -17.57 2.06
N SER A 68 8.33 -16.72 1.25
CA SER A 68 8.54 -15.27 1.27
C SER A 68 7.66 -14.56 2.28
N GLU A 69 6.37 -14.91 2.31
CA GLU A 69 5.37 -14.32 3.18
C GLU A 69 4.13 -15.21 3.23
N THR A 70 3.39 -15.17 4.34
CA THR A 70 2.05 -15.71 4.47
C THR A 70 1.06 -14.58 4.71
N ILE A 71 -0.22 -14.80 4.45
CA ILE A 71 -1.26 -13.82 4.79
C ILE A 71 -1.25 -13.50 6.29
N LEU A 72 -0.96 -14.49 7.13
CA LEU A 72 -0.83 -14.26 8.58
C LEU A 72 0.35 -13.33 8.91
N SER A 73 1.55 -13.59 8.37
CA SER A 73 2.72 -12.76 8.67
C SER A 73 2.60 -11.36 8.04
N GLY A 74 2.12 -11.25 6.81
CA GLY A 74 1.88 -9.96 6.17
C GLY A 74 0.83 -9.10 6.88
N THR A 75 -0.25 -9.72 7.42
CA THR A 75 -1.24 -8.97 8.22
C THR A 75 -0.70 -8.56 9.60
N ARG A 76 0.25 -9.31 10.19
CA ARG A 76 1.00 -8.87 11.38
C ARG A 76 1.87 -7.65 11.07
N ALA A 77 2.58 -7.67 9.94
CA ALA A 77 3.34 -6.52 9.45
C ALA A 77 2.44 -5.31 9.23
N ALA A 78 1.26 -5.51 8.62
CA ALA A 78 0.25 -4.48 8.43
C ALA A 78 -0.19 -3.86 9.77
N ALA A 79 -0.57 -4.67 10.74
CA ALA A 79 -0.97 -4.19 12.07
C ALA A 79 0.15 -3.41 12.76
N ALA A 80 1.41 -3.88 12.68
CA ALA A 80 2.55 -3.17 13.23
C ALA A 80 2.82 -1.82 12.54
N GLY A 81 2.48 -1.70 11.25
CA GLY A 81 2.56 -0.47 10.47
C GLY A 81 1.36 0.48 10.63
N GLY A 82 0.32 0.09 11.39
CA GLY A 82 -0.89 0.90 11.56
C GLY A 82 -1.99 0.66 10.52
N PHE A 83 -1.82 -0.34 9.66
CA PHE A 83 -2.80 -0.71 8.64
C PHE A 83 -3.88 -1.62 9.23
N THR A 84 -5.14 -1.28 8.93
CA THR A 84 -6.30 -2.11 9.28
C THR A 84 -6.87 -2.84 8.07
N ALA A 85 -6.41 -2.49 6.87
CA ALA A 85 -6.74 -3.20 5.64
C ALA A 85 -5.58 -3.16 4.64
N VAL A 86 -5.43 -4.25 3.89
CA VAL A 86 -4.45 -4.38 2.81
C VAL A 86 -5.08 -5.07 1.61
N PHE A 87 -4.69 -4.65 0.41
CA PHE A 87 -5.09 -5.29 -0.84
C PHE A 87 -3.98 -6.21 -1.33
N ALA A 88 -4.31 -7.48 -1.55
CA ALA A 88 -3.35 -8.50 -1.97
C ALA A 88 -3.28 -8.60 -3.49
N MET A 89 -2.11 -8.34 -4.09
CA MET A 89 -1.87 -8.46 -5.52
C MET A 89 -1.96 -9.91 -6.01
N PRO A 90 -2.41 -10.13 -7.26
CA PRO A 90 -2.82 -11.45 -7.75
C PRO A 90 -1.68 -12.39 -8.14
N ASN A 91 -0.42 -11.97 -7.98
CA ASN A 91 0.77 -12.73 -8.40
C ASN A 91 1.16 -13.86 -7.44
N THR A 92 0.19 -14.69 -7.17
CA THR A 92 0.28 -15.91 -6.35
C THR A 92 0.42 -17.17 -7.22
N SER A 93 0.48 -18.36 -6.62
CA SER A 93 0.52 -19.64 -7.34
C SER A 93 -0.46 -20.64 -6.69
N PRO A 94 -1.64 -20.89 -7.32
CA PRO A 94 -2.08 -20.35 -8.61
C PRO A 94 -2.31 -18.83 -8.56
N VAL A 95 -2.23 -18.19 -9.74
CA VAL A 95 -2.56 -16.75 -9.89
C VAL A 95 -4.02 -16.51 -9.49
N ALA A 96 -4.31 -15.40 -8.83
CA ALA A 96 -5.66 -15.01 -8.42
C ALA A 96 -6.49 -14.51 -9.63
N ASP A 97 -6.71 -15.37 -10.63
CA ASP A 97 -7.43 -15.11 -11.87
C ASP A 97 -8.83 -15.72 -11.92
N SER A 98 -9.28 -16.30 -10.81
CA SER A 98 -10.57 -16.99 -10.68
C SER A 98 -11.19 -16.76 -9.30
N ALA A 99 -12.52 -16.94 -9.21
CA ALA A 99 -13.27 -16.77 -7.97
C ALA A 99 -12.74 -17.64 -6.81
N GLY A 100 -12.31 -18.88 -7.11
CA GLY A 100 -11.85 -19.80 -6.08
C GLY A 100 -10.57 -19.34 -5.37
N VAL A 101 -9.62 -18.74 -6.10
CA VAL A 101 -8.36 -18.27 -5.51
C VAL A 101 -8.58 -16.99 -4.69
N VAL A 102 -9.35 -16.01 -5.21
CA VAL A 102 -9.65 -14.79 -4.43
C VAL A 102 -10.47 -15.08 -3.18
N GLU A 103 -11.35 -16.07 -3.18
CA GLU A 103 -12.09 -16.50 -2.00
C GLU A 103 -11.19 -17.23 -0.98
N GLN A 104 -10.18 -17.96 -1.44
CA GLN A 104 -9.17 -18.56 -0.56
C GLN A 104 -8.34 -17.49 0.16
N GLU A 105 -7.85 -16.47 -0.56
CA GLU A 105 -7.10 -15.36 0.04
C GLU A 105 -7.93 -14.59 1.06
N LEU A 106 -9.20 -14.31 0.74
CA LEU A 106 -10.15 -13.70 1.66
C LEU A 106 -10.31 -14.52 2.95
N ALA A 107 -10.51 -15.84 2.82
CA ALA A 107 -10.71 -16.73 3.95
C ALA A 107 -9.47 -16.83 4.85
N LEU A 108 -8.26 -16.82 4.26
CA LEU A 108 -7.01 -16.77 4.99
C LEU A 108 -6.85 -15.44 5.76
N GLY A 109 -7.22 -14.32 5.14
CA GLY A 109 -7.24 -13.01 5.79
C GLY A 109 -8.20 -12.94 6.98
N GLU A 110 -9.41 -13.46 6.82
CA GLU A 110 -10.39 -13.56 7.92
C GLU A 110 -9.88 -14.42 9.08
N SER A 111 -9.21 -15.52 8.77
CA SER A 111 -8.59 -16.40 9.77
C SER A 111 -7.42 -15.73 10.49
N ALA A 112 -6.60 -14.95 9.79
CA ALA A 112 -5.47 -14.23 10.37
C ALA A 112 -5.91 -13.15 11.37
N GLY A 113 -6.91 -12.35 11.01
CA GLY A 113 -7.61 -11.42 11.91
C GLY A 113 -6.81 -10.22 12.42
N TYR A 114 -5.64 -9.90 11.86
CA TYR A 114 -4.84 -8.71 12.22
C TYR A 114 -5.21 -7.48 11.41
N ALA A 115 -5.59 -7.66 10.15
CA ALA A 115 -6.09 -6.65 9.24
C ALA A 115 -7.07 -7.31 8.25
N THR A 116 -7.96 -6.53 7.65
CA THR A 116 -8.78 -6.99 6.52
C THR A 116 -7.88 -7.22 5.31
N VAL A 117 -8.00 -8.38 4.68
CA VAL A 117 -7.37 -8.69 3.39
C VAL A 117 -8.41 -8.63 2.30
N GLN A 118 -8.23 -7.71 1.35
CA GLN A 118 -9.06 -7.60 0.17
C GLN A 118 -8.26 -8.11 -1.04
N PRO A 119 -8.65 -9.23 -1.66
CA PRO A 119 -7.98 -9.71 -2.85
C PRO A 119 -8.12 -8.77 -4.05
N ILE A 120 -7.06 -8.65 -4.84
CA ILE A 120 -7.05 -8.08 -6.19
C ILE A 120 -7.10 -9.24 -7.17
N GLY A 121 -7.97 -9.15 -8.19
CA GLY A 121 -8.05 -10.15 -9.24
C GLY A 121 -7.07 -9.86 -10.38
N ALA A 122 -6.50 -10.90 -11.01
CA ALA A 122 -5.71 -10.71 -12.22
C ALA A 122 -6.60 -10.21 -13.37
N VAL A 123 -6.04 -9.32 -14.19
CA VAL A 123 -6.71 -8.84 -15.43
C VAL A 123 -6.71 -9.94 -16.47
N THR A 124 -5.58 -10.66 -16.61
CA THR A 124 -5.44 -11.71 -17.63
C THR A 124 -5.16 -13.07 -16.99
N VAL A 125 -5.57 -14.13 -17.68
CA VAL A 125 -5.35 -15.51 -17.23
C VAL A 125 -3.87 -15.79 -17.06
N GLY A 126 -3.49 -16.16 -15.83
CA GLY A 126 -2.10 -16.44 -15.46
C GLY A 126 -1.18 -15.24 -15.63
N GLN A 127 -1.71 -14.01 -15.69
CA GLN A 127 -0.98 -12.76 -15.91
C GLN A 127 -0.13 -12.76 -17.19
N LYS A 128 -0.62 -13.43 -18.26
CA LYS A 128 0.12 -13.59 -19.52
C LYS A 128 -0.13 -12.49 -20.54
N GLY A 129 -1.09 -11.58 -20.30
CA GLY A 129 -1.45 -10.52 -21.24
C GLY A 129 -2.18 -10.98 -22.51
N GLU A 130 -2.56 -12.25 -22.61
CA GLU A 130 -3.12 -12.86 -23.84
C GLU A 130 -4.65 -12.83 -23.90
N ARG A 131 -5.33 -13.06 -22.78
CA ARG A 131 -6.80 -13.07 -22.68
C ARG A 131 -7.24 -12.69 -21.28
N LEU A 132 -8.43 -12.06 -21.18
CA LEU A 132 -8.99 -11.67 -19.90
C LEU A 132 -9.26 -12.87 -19.00
N ALA A 133 -9.04 -12.66 -17.70
CA ALA A 133 -9.46 -13.55 -16.63
C ALA A 133 -10.98 -13.48 -16.40
N GLU A 134 -11.47 -14.20 -15.40
CA GLU A 134 -12.90 -14.24 -15.06
C GLU A 134 -13.32 -13.05 -14.18
N LEU A 135 -13.11 -11.81 -14.66
CA LEU A 135 -13.30 -10.58 -13.88
C LEU A 135 -14.70 -10.50 -13.24
N GLY A 136 -15.74 -10.82 -14.01
CA GLY A 136 -17.12 -10.77 -13.52
C GLY A 136 -17.42 -11.85 -12.47
N ALA A 137 -16.81 -13.04 -12.57
CA ALA A 137 -16.94 -14.08 -11.57
C ALA A 137 -16.27 -13.67 -10.24
N MET A 138 -15.06 -13.12 -10.30
CA MET A 138 -14.36 -12.59 -9.13
C MET A 138 -15.11 -11.41 -8.50
N ALA A 139 -15.68 -10.51 -9.31
CA ALA A 139 -16.48 -9.40 -8.83
C ALA A 139 -17.78 -9.83 -8.15
N SER A 140 -18.37 -10.97 -8.55
CA SER A 140 -19.60 -11.52 -8.00
C SER A 140 -19.38 -12.57 -6.92
N SER A 141 -18.12 -12.94 -6.66
CA SER A 141 -17.74 -13.88 -5.60
C SER A 141 -17.90 -13.28 -4.20
N ARG A 142 -17.73 -14.09 -3.18
CA ARG A 142 -17.68 -13.62 -1.78
C ARG A 142 -16.59 -12.56 -1.55
N ALA A 143 -15.48 -12.62 -2.30
CA ALA A 143 -14.39 -11.65 -2.22
C ALA A 143 -14.78 -10.26 -2.76
N ASN A 144 -15.87 -10.16 -3.54
CA ASN A 144 -16.40 -8.91 -4.07
C ASN A 144 -15.31 -8.01 -4.70
N VAL A 145 -14.47 -8.61 -5.55
CA VAL A 145 -13.30 -7.95 -6.14
C VAL A 145 -13.71 -6.72 -6.94
N ARG A 146 -13.03 -5.60 -6.71
CA ARG A 146 -13.25 -4.32 -7.43
C ARG A 146 -11.99 -3.77 -8.06
N VAL A 147 -10.82 -4.22 -7.64
CA VAL A 147 -9.52 -3.86 -8.21
C VAL A 147 -8.96 -5.04 -8.98
N PHE A 148 -8.46 -4.78 -10.19
CA PHE A 148 -7.87 -5.82 -11.04
C PHE A 148 -6.52 -5.34 -11.55
N SER A 149 -5.52 -6.20 -11.45
CA SER A 149 -4.14 -5.90 -11.84
C SER A 149 -3.43 -7.14 -12.36
N ASP A 150 -2.48 -6.96 -13.24
CA ASP A 150 -1.49 -8.00 -13.56
C ASP A 150 -0.12 -7.70 -12.92
N ASP A 151 -0.09 -6.91 -11.85
CA ASP A 151 1.14 -6.52 -11.18
C ASP A 151 2.03 -7.74 -10.81
N GLY A 152 3.24 -7.59 -10.89
CA GLY A 152 4.50 -7.34 -11.47
C GLY A 152 4.65 -7.55 -12.97
N PHE A 153 3.56 -7.57 -13.73
CA PHE A 153 3.58 -7.54 -15.20
C PHE A 153 2.69 -6.43 -15.71
N CYS A 154 2.97 -5.95 -16.93
CA CYS A 154 2.17 -4.94 -17.59
C CYS A 154 1.10 -5.57 -18.47
N VAL A 155 -0.12 -5.06 -18.43
CA VAL A 155 -1.08 -5.30 -19.50
C VAL A 155 -0.67 -4.45 -20.72
N TRP A 156 0.32 -4.93 -21.45
CA TRP A 156 0.97 -4.16 -22.51
C TRP A 156 0.21 -4.12 -23.83
N ASP A 157 -0.66 -5.14 -24.11
CA ASP A 157 -1.48 -5.16 -25.31
C ASP A 157 -2.64 -4.15 -25.20
N PRO A 158 -2.73 -3.16 -26.12
CA PRO A 158 -3.75 -2.11 -26.02
C PRO A 158 -5.17 -2.63 -26.24
N LEU A 159 -5.36 -3.73 -26.98
CA LEU A 159 -6.68 -4.33 -27.17
C LEU A 159 -7.16 -5.02 -25.90
N ILE A 160 -6.28 -5.78 -25.24
CA ILE A 160 -6.58 -6.45 -23.96
C ILE A 160 -6.90 -5.38 -22.90
N MET A 161 -6.07 -4.34 -22.76
CA MET A 161 -6.32 -3.24 -21.82
C MET A 161 -7.67 -2.56 -22.09
N ARG A 162 -7.96 -2.23 -23.35
CA ARG A 162 -9.26 -1.66 -23.71
C ARG A 162 -10.42 -2.56 -23.30
N ARG A 163 -10.33 -3.87 -23.57
CA ARG A 163 -11.38 -4.84 -23.20
C ARG A 163 -11.54 -4.97 -21.69
N ALA A 164 -10.43 -4.94 -20.94
CA ALA A 164 -10.47 -4.94 -19.48
C ALA A 164 -11.22 -3.71 -18.95
N LEU A 165 -10.86 -2.51 -19.44
CA LEU A 165 -11.53 -1.25 -19.09
C LEU A 165 -13.02 -1.25 -19.43
N GLU A 166 -13.41 -1.81 -20.60
CA GLU A 166 -14.82 -1.96 -20.99
C GLU A 166 -15.57 -2.91 -20.03
N TYR A 167 -14.93 -4.02 -19.63
CA TYR A 167 -15.57 -5.04 -18.82
C TYR A 167 -15.80 -4.60 -17.37
N VAL A 168 -14.81 -3.98 -16.72
CA VAL A 168 -14.91 -3.60 -15.31
C VAL A 168 -15.99 -2.54 -15.04
N LYS A 169 -16.41 -1.79 -16.05
CA LYS A 169 -17.51 -0.82 -15.93
C LYS A 169 -18.83 -1.46 -15.47
N ALA A 170 -19.07 -2.73 -15.83
CA ALA A 170 -20.32 -3.42 -15.50
C ALA A 170 -20.56 -3.53 -13.99
N PHE A 171 -19.50 -3.44 -13.17
CA PHE A 171 -19.57 -3.58 -11.71
C PHE A 171 -18.74 -2.51 -10.97
N ASP A 172 -18.51 -1.35 -11.62
CA ASP A 172 -17.74 -0.22 -11.08
C ASP A 172 -16.33 -0.60 -10.59
N GLY A 173 -15.70 -1.53 -11.31
CA GLY A 173 -14.33 -1.93 -11.03
C GLY A 173 -13.29 -0.91 -11.51
N VAL A 174 -12.04 -1.10 -11.11
CA VAL A 174 -10.88 -0.32 -11.55
C VAL A 174 -9.78 -1.23 -12.04
N ILE A 175 -9.13 -0.86 -13.15
CA ILE A 175 -7.88 -1.50 -13.58
C ILE A 175 -6.73 -0.76 -12.93
N ALA A 176 -5.91 -1.47 -12.17
CA ALA A 176 -4.68 -0.99 -11.55
C ALA A 176 -3.50 -1.48 -12.40
N GLN A 177 -2.81 -0.55 -13.05
CA GLN A 177 -1.78 -0.88 -14.03
C GLN A 177 -0.39 -0.72 -13.47
N HIS A 178 0.39 -1.80 -13.50
CA HIS A 178 1.83 -1.78 -13.44
C HIS A 178 2.36 -1.26 -14.78
N ALA A 179 2.69 0.03 -14.83
CA ALA A 179 3.01 0.71 -16.09
C ALA A 179 4.47 0.48 -16.50
N GLN A 180 4.69 -0.52 -17.34
CA GLN A 180 6.02 -0.90 -17.81
C GLN A 180 5.96 -1.43 -19.24
N ASP A 181 6.60 -0.74 -20.19
CA ASP A 181 6.80 -1.31 -21.52
C ASP A 181 7.85 -2.43 -21.45
N PRO A 182 7.45 -3.70 -21.71
CA PRO A 182 8.35 -4.85 -21.52
C PRO A 182 9.51 -4.87 -22.53
N ARG A 183 9.37 -4.19 -23.66
CA ARG A 183 10.42 -4.13 -24.69
C ARG A 183 11.47 -3.09 -24.36
N LEU A 184 11.06 -1.97 -23.75
CA LEU A 184 11.97 -0.90 -23.31
C LEU A 184 12.73 -1.27 -22.04
N THR A 185 12.24 -2.25 -21.29
CA THR A 185 12.83 -2.66 -20.01
C THR A 185 13.49 -4.03 -20.05
N GLU A 186 13.64 -4.62 -21.24
CA GLU A 186 14.28 -5.93 -21.39
C GLU A 186 15.72 -5.90 -20.88
N GLY A 187 16.02 -6.71 -19.85
CA GLY A 187 17.33 -6.77 -19.19
C GLY A 187 17.70 -5.56 -18.32
N ALA A 188 16.82 -4.58 -18.17
CA ALA A 188 17.07 -3.40 -17.35
C ALA A 188 17.23 -3.76 -15.88
N GLN A 189 18.11 -3.04 -15.18
CA GLN A 189 18.51 -3.36 -13.80
C GLN A 189 18.37 -2.18 -12.82
N LEU A 190 18.39 -0.96 -13.34
CA LEU A 190 18.46 0.27 -12.56
C LEU A 190 17.95 1.44 -13.42
N ASN A 191 17.54 2.53 -12.80
CA ASN A 191 17.18 3.77 -13.50
C ASN A 191 18.21 4.13 -14.57
N GLU A 192 17.75 4.41 -15.80
CA GLU A 192 18.62 4.88 -16.88
C GLU A 192 19.17 6.27 -16.56
N GLY A 193 20.47 6.39 -16.44
CA GLY A 193 21.11 7.66 -16.10
C GLY A 193 22.59 7.53 -15.78
N ALA A 194 23.10 8.51 -15.06
CA ALA A 194 24.52 8.56 -14.71
C ALA A 194 24.97 7.37 -13.86
N VAL A 195 24.13 6.93 -12.90
CA VAL A 195 24.47 5.83 -11.99
C VAL A 195 24.52 4.50 -12.75
N SER A 196 23.53 4.19 -13.60
CA SER A 196 23.53 2.95 -14.38
C SER A 196 24.70 2.90 -15.36
N ALA A 197 25.03 4.03 -16.01
CA ALA A 197 26.18 4.11 -16.92
C ALA A 197 27.52 3.89 -16.19
N GLU A 198 27.68 4.48 -15.00
CA GLU A 198 28.89 4.33 -14.18
C GLU A 198 29.07 2.88 -13.68
N LEU A 199 27.96 2.24 -13.28
CA LEU A 199 27.98 0.87 -12.77
C LEU A 199 28.02 -0.19 -13.87
N GLY A 200 27.85 0.21 -15.14
CA GLY A 200 27.76 -0.72 -16.28
C GLY A 200 26.52 -1.60 -16.25
N LEU A 201 25.44 -1.13 -15.62
CA LEU A 201 24.15 -1.82 -15.55
C LEU A 201 23.19 -1.32 -16.64
N ALA A 202 22.41 -2.22 -17.23
CA ALA A 202 21.40 -1.85 -18.20
C ALA A 202 20.36 -0.89 -17.60
N GLY A 203 20.14 0.25 -18.27
CA GLY A 203 19.26 1.30 -17.80
C GLY A 203 17.79 0.96 -18.00
N TRP A 204 16.96 1.44 -17.10
CA TRP A 204 15.50 1.37 -17.15
C TRP A 204 14.95 2.77 -17.43
N PRO A 205 14.59 3.06 -18.70
CA PRO A 205 14.23 4.42 -19.09
C PRO A 205 12.88 4.85 -18.50
N ALA A 206 12.77 6.11 -18.10
CA ALA A 206 11.53 6.71 -17.60
C ALA A 206 10.36 6.56 -18.60
N VAL A 207 10.66 6.71 -19.91
CA VAL A 207 9.67 6.60 -20.97
C VAL A 207 9.00 5.22 -21.05
N ALA A 208 9.59 4.18 -20.46
CA ALA A 208 8.96 2.86 -20.40
C ALA A 208 7.71 2.85 -19.51
N GLU A 209 7.71 3.64 -18.46
CA GLU A 209 6.54 3.90 -17.60
C GLU A 209 5.60 4.91 -18.26
N GLU A 210 6.12 6.03 -18.69
CA GLU A 210 5.36 7.16 -19.23
C GLU A 210 4.55 6.81 -20.48
N SER A 211 5.11 6.01 -21.39
CA SER A 211 4.42 5.60 -22.62
C SER A 211 3.21 4.71 -22.36
N ILE A 212 3.30 3.80 -21.39
CA ILE A 212 2.18 2.96 -20.97
C ILE A 212 1.11 3.81 -20.28
N ILE A 213 1.48 4.70 -19.36
CA ILE A 213 0.55 5.61 -18.69
C ILE A 213 -0.20 6.47 -19.71
N ALA A 214 0.51 7.08 -20.66
CA ALA A 214 -0.11 7.92 -21.70
C ALA A 214 -1.12 7.13 -22.55
N ARG A 215 -0.76 5.90 -22.96
CA ARG A 215 -1.65 4.99 -23.70
C ARG A 215 -2.91 4.68 -22.89
N ASP A 216 -2.75 4.30 -21.62
CA ASP A 216 -3.84 3.83 -20.78
C ASP A 216 -4.80 4.97 -20.40
N ILE A 217 -4.30 6.19 -20.18
CA ILE A 217 -5.11 7.38 -20.00
C ILE A 217 -6.03 7.59 -21.21
N LEU A 218 -5.50 7.51 -22.43
CA LEU A 218 -6.27 7.68 -23.66
C LEU A 218 -7.34 6.58 -23.83
N LEU A 219 -7.03 5.35 -23.45
CA LEU A 219 -7.97 4.24 -23.48
C LEU A 219 -9.06 4.41 -22.41
N ALA A 220 -8.69 4.79 -21.19
CA ALA A 220 -9.62 5.04 -20.09
C ALA A 220 -10.58 6.21 -20.41
N GLU A 221 -10.06 7.29 -20.99
CA GLU A 221 -10.88 8.43 -21.47
C GLU A 221 -11.87 7.96 -22.54
N HIS A 222 -11.40 7.23 -23.56
CA HIS A 222 -12.24 6.75 -24.66
C HIS A 222 -13.36 5.82 -24.17
N VAL A 223 -13.05 4.92 -23.25
CA VAL A 223 -14.01 3.95 -22.69
C VAL A 223 -14.90 4.62 -21.62
N GLY A 224 -14.42 5.67 -20.96
CA GLY A 224 -15.05 6.26 -19.77
C GLY A 224 -15.02 5.31 -18.58
N SER A 225 -13.87 4.69 -18.30
CA SER A 225 -13.65 3.72 -17.24
C SER A 225 -12.65 4.25 -16.21
N ARG A 226 -12.64 3.63 -15.02
CA ARG A 226 -11.69 3.95 -13.96
C ARG A 226 -10.35 3.28 -14.24
N LEU A 227 -9.27 4.06 -14.13
CA LEU A 227 -7.89 3.61 -14.22
C LEU A 227 -7.15 4.02 -12.94
N HIS A 228 -6.35 3.13 -12.39
CA HIS A 228 -5.40 3.42 -11.33
C HIS A 228 -3.99 3.12 -11.82
N VAL A 229 -3.06 4.05 -11.63
CA VAL A 229 -1.65 3.86 -12.00
C VAL A 229 -0.89 3.47 -10.74
N CYS A 230 -0.37 2.24 -10.73
CA CYS A 230 0.42 1.72 -9.62
C CYS A 230 1.79 2.41 -9.54
N HIS A 231 2.35 2.51 -8.31
CA HIS A 231 3.73 2.92 -7.98
C HIS A 231 4.39 3.88 -8.98
N LEU A 232 3.70 4.98 -9.33
CA LEU A 232 4.22 6.03 -10.21
C LEU A 232 5.57 6.56 -9.71
N SER A 233 6.58 6.63 -10.57
CA SER A 233 7.95 6.86 -10.15
C SER A 233 8.67 8.03 -10.83
N THR A 234 8.16 8.57 -11.95
CA THR A 234 8.87 9.60 -12.75
C THR A 234 8.16 10.95 -12.77
N ALA A 235 8.93 12.01 -12.95
CA ALA A 235 8.39 13.37 -13.11
C ALA A 235 7.46 13.47 -14.33
N GLY A 236 7.82 12.81 -15.45
CA GLY A 236 6.98 12.79 -16.65
C GLY A 236 5.65 12.08 -16.43
N SER A 237 5.61 11.02 -15.63
CA SER A 237 4.38 10.34 -15.23
C SER A 237 3.47 11.25 -14.40
N VAL A 238 4.02 12.05 -13.48
CA VAL A 238 3.24 13.05 -12.72
C VAL A 238 2.57 14.05 -13.66
N GLU A 239 3.30 14.57 -14.65
CA GLU A 239 2.74 15.49 -15.65
C GLU A 239 1.60 14.87 -16.48
N LEU A 240 1.73 13.60 -16.86
CA LEU A 240 0.69 12.86 -17.58
C LEU A 240 -0.59 12.69 -16.73
N ILE A 241 -0.47 12.34 -15.45
CA ILE A 241 -1.62 12.24 -14.54
C ILE A 241 -2.26 13.63 -14.34
N ARG A 242 -1.45 14.67 -14.14
CA ARG A 242 -1.94 16.06 -14.00
C ARG A 242 -2.71 16.51 -15.24
N TRP A 243 -2.19 16.20 -16.43
CA TRP A 243 -2.87 16.47 -17.71
C TRP A 243 -4.19 15.70 -17.82
N ALA A 244 -4.22 14.42 -17.47
CA ALA A 244 -5.41 13.59 -17.54
C ALA A 244 -6.53 14.10 -16.60
N LYS A 245 -6.17 14.43 -15.34
CA LYS A 245 -7.11 14.96 -14.35
C LYS A 245 -7.71 16.30 -14.80
N LYS A 246 -6.91 17.19 -15.40
CA LYS A 246 -7.41 18.46 -15.98
C LYS A 246 -8.43 18.24 -17.11
N ARG A 247 -8.39 17.10 -17.80
CA ARG A 247 -9.35 16.71 -18.83
C ARG A 247 -10.59 15.99 -18.26
N GLY A 248 -10.62 15.72 -16.97
CA GLY A 248 -11.72 14.99 -16.32
C GLY A 248 -11.67 13.47 -16.55
N VAL A 249 -10.53 12.91 -16.91
CA VAL A 249 -10.36 11.47 -17.01
C VAL A 249 -10.45 10.86 -15.61
N ALA A 250 -11.16 9.74 -15.47
CA ALA A 250 -11.30 9.02 -14.21
C ALA A 250 -10.02 8.20 -13.90
N VAL A 251 -8.92 8.91 -13.67
CA VAL A 251 -7.61 8.34 -13.34
C VAL A 251 -7.22 8.70 -11.92
N THR A 252 -6.66 7.72 -11.22
CA THR A 252 -5.98 7.87 -9.92
C THR A 252 -4.58 7.28 -10.00
N ALA A 253 -3.69 7.68 -9.10
CA ALA A 253 -2.32 7.19 -9.05
C ALA A 253 -1.86 7.02 -7.61
N GLU A 254 -0.92 6.10 -7.42
CA GLU A 254 -0.22 5.89 -6.16
C GLU A 254 1.27 6.16 -6.29
N VAL A 255 1.90 6.49 -5.17
CA VAL A 255 3.35 6.54 -5.01
C VAL A 255 3.75 5.68 -3.82
N THR A 256 4.90 5.05 -3.88
CA THR A 256 5.39 4.24 -2.76
C THR A 256 6.22 5.07 -1.78
N PRO A 257 6.32 4.66 -0.50
CA PRO A 257 7.19 5.31 0.46
C PRO A 257 8.66 5.39 -0.02
N HIS A 258 9.15 4.36 -0.69
CA HIS A 258 10.53 4.36 -1.17
C HIS A 258 10.76 5.33 -2.32
N HIS A 259 9.81 5.56 -3.22
CA HIS A 259 9.92 6.60 -4.25
C HIS A 259 9.74 8.02 -3.68
N LEU A 260 9.16 8.19 -2.49
CA LEU A 260 9.13 9.48 -1.79
C LEU A 260 10.47 9.85 -1.13
N LEU A 261 11.39 8.91 -0.89
CA LEU A 261 12.55 9.16 -0.04
C LEU A 261 13.89 8.74 -0.63
N LEU A 262 13.93 7.62 -1.35
CA LEU A 262 15.16 6.99 -1.81
C LEU A 262 15.46 7.34 -3.27
N THR A 263 16.76 7.37 -3.63
CA THR A 263 17.20 7.65 -5.00
C THR A 263 18.08 6.52 -5.52
N ASP A 264 18.29 6.50 -6.83
CA ASP A 264 19.15 5.57 -7.56
C ASP A 264 20.62 5.61 -7.10
N GLU A 265 21.07 6.69 -6.45
CA GLU A 265 22.40 6.81 -5.84
C GLU A 265 22.70 5.68 -4.84
N LEU A 266 21.67 5.10 -4.20
CA LEU A 266 21.81 4.01 -3.24
C LEU A 266 22.23 2.68 -3.90
N ALA A 267 22.05 2.56 -5.21
CA ALA A 267 22.52 1.38 -5.97
C ALA A 267 24.04 1.33 -6.14
N ARG A 268 24.78 2.43 -5.91
CA ARG A 268 26.25 2.48 -6.06
C ARG A 268 27.00 1.43 -5.24
N GLY A 269 26.41 0.98 -4.13
CA GLY A 269 26.96 -0.10 -3.30
C GLY A 269 26.58 -1.50 -3.73
N TYR A 270 25.84 -1.68 -4.82
CA TYR A 270 25.25 -2.97 -5.24
C TYR A 270 24.47 -3.70 -4.14
N ASP A 271 23.98 -2.97 -3.15
CA ASP A 271 23.11 -3.53 -2.11
C ASP A 271 21.72 -3.82 -2.70
N ALA A 272 21.43 -5.10 -2.88
CA ALA A 272 20.18 -5.54 -3.51
C ALA A 272 18.91 -5.17 -2.71
N ARG A 273 19.05 -4.73 -1.45
CA ARG A 273 17.91 -4.17 -0.70
C ARG A 273 17.30 -2.93 -1.37
N PHE A 274 18.09 -2.24 -2.22
CA PHE A 274 17.64 -1.07 -3.00
C PHE A 274 17.18 -1.42 -4.42
N LYS A 275 17.15 -2.72 -4.77
CA LYS A 275 16.65 -3.17 -6.08
C LYS A 275 15.14 -3.37 -6.04
N VAL A 276 14.42 -2.59 -6.81
CA VAL A 276 12.94 -2.56 -6.87
C VAL A 276 12.46 -2.31 -8.30
N ASN A 277 11.23 -2.63 -8.60
CA ASN A 277 10.54 -2.37 -9.86
C ASN A 277 9.20 -1.63 -9.57
N PRO A 278 9.00 -0.38 -10.04
CA PRO A 278 9.94 0.46 -10.81
C PRO A 278 11.22 0.76 -10.03
N PRO A 279 12.35 1.04 -10.71
CA PRO A 279 13.60 1.32 -10.01
C PRO A 279 13.52 2.63 -9.23
N LEU A 280 14.32 2.74 -8.18
CA LEU A 280 14.57 4.04 -7.53
C LEU A 280 15.06 5.01 -8.60
N ARG A 281 14.52 6.23 -8.58
CA ARG A 281 14.74 7.26 -9.58
C ARG A 281 15.69 8.34 -9.09
N THR A 282 15.85 9.39 -9.89
CA THR A 282 16.67 10.55 -9.55
C THR A 282 16.06 11.39 -8.43
N GLN A 283 16.85 12.30 -7.85
CA GLN A 283 16.35 13.27 -6.87
C GLN A 283 15.27 14.19 -7.48
N GLU A 284 15.35 14.50 -8.78
CA GLU A 284 14.35 15.32 -9.49
C GLU A 284 12.99 14.58 -9.52
N ASP A 285 12.99 13.29 -9.82
CA ASP A 285 11.78 12.46 -9.79
C ASP A 285 11.19 12.38 -8.39
N VAL A 286 12.02 12.17 -7.35
CA VAL A 286 11.58 12.16 -5.94
C VAL A 286 10.88 13.48 -5.57
N LEU A 287 11.43 14.62 -5.98
CA LEU A 287 10.79 15.91 -5.72
C LEU A 287 9.48 16.07 -6.48
N ALA A 288 9.42 15.64 -7.73
CA ALA A 288 8.21 15.70 -8.55
C ALA A 288 7.07 14.84 -7.99
N VAL A 289 7.36 13.62 -7.53
CA VAL A 289 6.32 12.75 -6.94
C VAL A 289 5.85 13.27 -5.57
N ARG A 290 6.73 13.88 -4.77
CA ARG A 290 6.34 14.57 -3.53
C ARG A 290 5.40 15.75 -3.80
N GLU A 291 5.73 16.59 -4.79
CA GLU A 291 4.88 17.70 -5.21
C GLU A 291 3.53 17.19 -5.73
N GLY A 292 3.56 16.13 -6.56
CA GLY A 292 2.35 15.50 -7.09
C GLY A 292 1.44 14.91 -6.01
N LEU A 293 2.00 14.37 -4.92
CA LEU A 293 1.21 13.91 -3.77
C LEU A 293 0.63 15.08 -2.96
N ALA A 294 1.41 16.15 -2.79
CA ALA A 294 0.99 17.34 -2.05
C ALA A 294 -0.12 18.12 -2.77
N ASP A 295 -0.05 18.26 -4.09
CA ASP A 295 -1.04 19.00 -4.88
C ASP A 295 -2.27 18.15 -5.28
N GLY A 296 -2.29 16.85 -4.94
CA GLY A 296 -3.39 15.92 -5.24
C GLY A 296 -3.37 15.36 -6.66
N THR A 297 -2.30 15.56 -7.42
CA THR A 297 -2.06 14.86 -8.69
C THR A 297 -1.91 13.36 -8.46
N ILE A 298 -1.15 12.96 -7.43
CA ILE A 298 -1.10 11.59 -6.91
C ILE A 298 -2.11 11.50 -5.77
N ASP A 299 -2.91 10.43 -5.76
CA ASP A 299 -4.06 10.30 -4.86
C ASP A 299 -3.72 9.64 -3.55
N ILE A 300 -2.81 8.66 -3.55
CA ILE A 300 -2.53 7.80 -2.40
C ILE A 300 -1.05 7.44 -2.28
N VAL A 301 -0.70 7.01 -1.07
CA VAL A 301 0.52 6.24 -0.80
C VAL A 301 0.13 4.78 -0.64
N ALA A 302 0.77 3.89 -1.39
CA ALA A 302 0.68 2.44 -1.24
C ALA A 302 2.08 1.85 -1.14
N THR A 303 2.25 0.77 -0.36
CA THR A 303 3.61 0.36 0.01
C THR A 303 4.37 -0.36 -1.07
N ASP A 304 3.69 -1.08 -1.95
CA ASP A 304 4.28 -2.12 -2.77
C ASP A 304 5.13 -3.08 -1.91
N HIS A 305 4.55 -3.47 -0.76
CA HIS A 305 5.20 -4.42 0.15
C HIS A 305 5.45 -5.73 -0.58
N ALA A 306 6.73 -5.97 -0.92
CA ALA A 306 7.16 -7.09 -1.75
C ALA A 306 8.24 -7.93 -1.02
N PRO A 307 7.81 -8.84 -0.15
CA PRO A 307 8.70 -9.69 0.62
C PRO A 307 9.41 -10.73 -0.27
N HIS A 308 10.69 -10.93 0.03
CA HIS A 308 11.54 -11.92 -0.60
C HIS A 308 12.41 -12.62 0.45
N PRO A 309 12.62 -13.95 0.35
CA PRO A 309 13.50 -14.65 1.25
C PRO A 309 14.94 -14.14 1.11
N SER A 310 15.74 -14.29 2.15
CA SER A 310 17.08 -13.70 2.22
C SER A 310 17.99 -14.10 1.06
N GLU A 311 17.92 -15.34 0.59
CA GLU A 311 18.70 -15.85 -0.53
C GLU A 311 18.36 -15.18 -1.88
N ALA A 312 17.12 -14.69 -2.05
CA ALA A 312 16.72 -13.97 -3.24
C ALA A 312 17.28 -12.53 -3.29
N LYS A 313 17.76 -12.02 -2.16
CA LYS A 313 18.39 -10.69 -2.04
C LYS A 313 19.89 -10.77 -1.77
N ALA A 314 20.37 -11.81 -1.07
CA ALA A 314 21.78 -12.01 -0.73
C ALA A 314 22.57 -12.65 -1.89
N CYS A 315 22.45 -12.07 -3.09
CA CYS A 315 23.10 -12.52 -4.30
C CYS A 315 23.57 -11.31 -5.14
N GLU A 316 24.22 -11.56 -6.27
CA GLU A 316 24.68 -10.51 -7.18
C GLU A 316 23.49 -9.64 -7.64
N TRP A 317 23.73 -8.33 -7.83
CA TRP A 317 22.67 -7.36 -8.19
C TRP A 317 21.79 -7.83 -9.36
N GLN A 318 22.40 -8.36 -10.43
CA GLN A 318 21.64 -8.80 -11.61
C GLN A 318 20.69 -9.96 -11.32
N ALA A 319 21.09 -10.88 -10.43
CA ALA A 319 20.31 -12.05 -10.04
C ALA A 319 19.29 -11.75 -8.93
N ALA A 320 19.49 -10.65 -8.18
CA ALA A 320 18.64 -10.32 -7.05
C ALA A 320 17.20 -9.98 -7.48
N ALA A 321 16.23 -10.45 -6.71
CA ALA A 321 14.83 -10.14 -6.92
C ALA A 321 14.54 -8.64 -6.73
N ASN A 322 13.61 -8.11 -7.50
CA ASN A 322 13.07 -6.77 -7.30
C ASN A 322 12.03 -6.78 -6.18
N GLY A 323 12.11 -5.82 -5.27
CA GLY A 323 11.11 -5.64 -4.22
C GLY A 323 11.70 -5.32 -2.85
N MET A 324 10.87 -4.70 -2.02
CA MET A 324 11.16 -4.23 -0.66
C MET A 324 9.97 -4.50 0.25
N VAL A 325 10.20 -4.83 1.53
CA VAL A 325 9.13 -4.78 2.51
C VAL A 325 8.93 -3.33 2.98
N GLY A 326 7.69 -2.92 3.17
CA GLY A 326 7.34 -1.52 3.39
C GLY A 326 6.28 -1.25 4.45
N LEU A 327 5.45 -2.23 4.84
CA LEU A 327 4.29 -2.00 5.71
C LEU A 327 4.66 -1.32 7.03
N GLU A 328 5.64 -1.82 7.78
CA GLU A 328 6.00 -1.31 9.10
C GLU A 328 6.71 0.04 9.05
N SER A 329 7.29 0.40 7.90
CA SER A 329 8.03 1.64 7.72
C SER A 329 7.24 2.75 7.03
N ALA A 330 6.14 2.44 6.36
CA ALA A 330 5.43 3.37 5.46
C ALA A 330 5.05 4.68 6.13
N LEU A 331 4.34 4.64 7.28
CA LEU A 331 3.89 5.85 7.99
C LEU A 331 5.10 6.69 8.47
N ARG A 332 6.18 6.04 8.92
CA ARG A 332 7.42 6.72 9.36
C ARG A 332 8.10 7.43 8.20
N VAL A 333 8.14 6.81 7.01
CA VAL A 333 8.71 7.41 5.80
C VAL A 333 7.85 8.58 5.31
N VAL A 334 6.52 8.44 5.28
CA VAL A 334 5.60 9.53 4.93
C VAL A 334 5.74 10.68 5.93
N HIS A 335 5.86 10.39 7.23
CA HIS A 335 6.15 11.40 8.25
C HIS A 335 7.43 12.17 7.92
N GLN A 336 8.53 11.48 7.63
CA GLN A 336 9.80 12.10 7.29
C GLN A 336 9.76 12.91 5.99
N ALA A 337 9.22 12.28 4.93
CA ALA A 337 9.28 12.85 3.59
C ALA A 337 8.26 13.97 3.35
N MET A 338 7.10 13.92 4.02
CA MET A 338 5.97 14.77 3.71
C MET A 338 5.53 15.66 4.88
N VAL A 339 5.44 15.11 6.11
CA VAL A 339 4.95 15.89 7.25
C VAL A 339 6.04 16.78 7.83
N GLN A 340 7.25 16.26 8.08
CA GLN A 340 8.36 17.06 8.60
C GLN A 340 8.82 18.15 7.62
N THR A 341 8.56 17.96 6.33
CA THR A 341 8.85 18.98 5.29
C THR A 341 7.73 20.00 5.12
N GLY A 342 6.60 19.82 5.79
CA GLY A 342 5.42 20.69 5.70
C GLY A 342 4.64 20.57 4.39
N LEU A 343 4.88 19.52 3.61
CA LEU A 343 4.15 19.25 2.37
C LEU A 343 2.76 18.65 2.63
N LEU A 344 2.61 17.87 3.70
CA LEU A 344 1.34 17.33 4.18
C LEU A 344 1.17 17.59 5.68
N ASP A 345 -0.07 17.69 6.13
CA ASP A 345 -0.44 17.59 7.53
C ASP A 345 -1.03 16.19 7.86
N TRP A 346 -1.42 15.95 9.11
CA TRP A 346 -1.97 14.66 9.53
C TRP A 346 -3.35 14.37 8.92
N ALA A 347 -4.12 15.39 8.55
CA ALA A 347 -5.38 15.19 7.84
C ALA A 347 -5.13 14.74 6.40
N ASP A 348 -4.10 15.27 5.75
CA ASP A 348 -3.64 14.80 4.45
C ASP A 348 -3.12 13.36 4.50
N VAL A 349 -2.33 13.01 5.54
CA VAL A 349 -1.87 11.63 5.75
C VAL A 349 -3.07 10.68 5.88
N ALA A 350 -4.09 11.04 6.68
CA ALA A 350 -5.31 10.25 6.78
C ALA A 350 -6.05 10.13 5.45
N ARG A 351 -6.00 11.16 4.61
CA ARG A 351 -6.57 11.13 3.26
C ARG A 351 -5.80 10.17 2.35
N VAL A 352 -4.48 10.34 2.23
CA VAL A 352 -3.68 9.59 1.24
C VAL A 352 -3.34 8.16 1.66
N MET A 353 -3.40 7.83 2.96
CA MET A 353 -3.09 6.49 3.48
C MET A 353 -4.30 5.76 4.07
N SER A 354 -5.50 6.35 4.06
CA SER A 354 -6.68 5.70 4.63
C SER A 354 -7.91 5.90 3.75
N SER A 355 -8.50 7.11 3.71
CA SER A 355 -9.80 7.31 3.08
C SER A 355 -9.76 7.24 1.54
N ALA A 356 -8.71 7.73 0.90
CA ALA A 356 -8.59 7.67 -0.55
C ALA A 356 -8.34 6.24 -1.06
N PRO A 357 -7.39 5.44 -0.51
CA PRO A 357 -7.20 4.05 -0.95
C PRO A 357 -8.46 3.20 -0.71
N ALA A 358 -9.15 3.33 0.44
CA ALA A 358 -10.41 2.63 0.70
C ALA A 358 -11.48 2.96 -0.35
N ARG A 359 -11.61 4.23 -0.74
CA ARG A 359 -12.54 4.68 -1.77
C ARG A 359 -12.16 4.15 -3.16
N ILE A 360 -10.89 4.19 -3.54
CA ILE A 360 -10.41 3.68 -4.83
C ILE A 360 -10.69 2.20 -4.94
N GLY A 361 -10.37 1.44 -3.89
CA GLY A 361 -10.59 0.00 -3.81
C GLY A 361 -12.05 -0.39 -3.51
N SER A 362 -12.96 0.59 -3.29
CA SER A 362 -14.37 0.35 -2.93
C SER A 362 -14.54 -0.54 -1.68
N LEU A 363 -13.65 -0.35 -0.68
CA LEU A 363 -13.62 -1.12 0.55
C LEU A 363 -14.52 -0.49 1.62
N ALA A 364 -15.66 -1.11 1.89
CA ALA A 364 -16.59 -0.64 2.90
C ALA A 364 -16.06 -0.85 4.33
N GLY A 365 -16.39 0.07 5.23
CA GLY A 365 -16.03 -0.02 6.66
C GLY A 365 -14.63 0.45 7.00
N HIS A 366 -13.77 0.70 6.01
CA HIS A 366 -12.42 1.25 6.16
C HIS A 366 -12.32 2.67 5.59
N GLY A 367 -11.28 3.40 5.95
CA GLY A 367 -11.10 4.79 5.52
C GLY A 367 -12.16 5.76 6.06
N THR A 368 -12.91 5.34 7.07
CA THR A 368 -13.94 6.17 7.73
C THR A 368 -13.30 7.10 8.75
N PRO A 369 -13.89 8.30 9.00
CA PRO A 369 -13.35 9.21 10.00
C PRO A 369 -13.43 8.61 11.40
N ILE A 370 -12.52 9.03 12.30
CA ILE A 370 -12.62 8.75 13.73
C ILE A 370 -13.79 9.59 14.26
N ALA A 371 -14.98 8.99 14.36
CA ALA A 371 -16.21 9.64 14.78
C ALA A 371 -17.15 8.65 15.46
N ALA A 372 -17.98 9.13 16.38
CA ALA A 372 -18.96 8.29 17.09
C ALA A 372 -19.88 7.55 16.09
N GLY A 373 -20.13 6.28 16.35
CA GLY A 373 -20.93 5.39 15.50
C GLY A 373 -20.17 4.73 14.36
N GLN A 374 -18.94 5.16 14.03
CA GLN A 374 -18.10 4.54 12.99
C GLN A 374 -17.49 3.23 13.49
N PRO A 375 -17.11 2.30 12.59
CA PRO A 375 -16.27 1.17 12.95
C PRO A 375 -15.02 1.62 13.70
N ALA A 376 -14.59 0.87 14.70
CA ALA A 376 -13.35 1.18 15.42
C ALA A 376 -12.14 0.65 14.63
N GLU A 377 -11.76 1.44 13.63
CA GLU A 377 -10.64 1.25 12.73
C GLU A 377 -9.72 2.45 12.83
N PHE A 378 -8.67 2.39 13.65
CA PHE A 378 -7.76 3.50 13.84
C PHE A 378 -6.39 3.05 14.35
N THR A 379 -5.39 3.90 14.17
CA THR A 379 -4.04 3.73 14.72
C THR A 379 -3.63 4.93 15.56
N LEU A 380 -2.83 4.68 16.62
CA LEU A 380 -2.20 5.72 17.41
C LEU A 380 -0.70 5.72 17.14
N TYR A 381 -0.21 6.88 16.77
CA TYR A 381 1.15 7.10 16.33
C TYR A 381 1.86 8.12 17.24
N ASP A 382 2.96 7.71 17.84
CA ASP A 382 3.87 8.63 18.54
C ASP A 382 4.74 9.35 17.52
N ALA A 383 4.35 10.56 17.14
CA ALA A 383 5.08 11.38 16.18
C ALA A 383 6.35 12.00 16.77
N ALA A 384 6.49 12.04 18.10
CA ALA A 384 7.66 12.57 18.77
C ALA A 384 8.78 11.54 18.94
N ALA A 385 8.46 10.25 18.84
CA ALA A 385 9.46 9.20 18.86
C ALA A 385 10.41 9.32 17.69
N ALA A 386 11.63 8.85 17.86
CA ALA A 386 12.63 8.71 16.81
C ALA A 386 13.56 7.55 17.16
N GLY A 387 14.06 6.88 16.16
CA GLY A 387 15.01 5.78 16.39
C GLY A 387 15.39 5.06 15.12
N VAL A 388 16.46 4.28 15.24
CA VAL A 388 16.93 3.42 14.15
C VAL A 388 15.90 2.33 13.86
N PHE A 389 15.52 2.21 12.59
CA PHE A 389 14.67 1.11 12.14
C PHE A 389 15.49 -0.19 12.15
N ALA A 390 15.09 -1.14 12.95
CA ALA A 390 15.82 -2.37 13.22
C ALA A 390 15.03 -3.62 12.77
N GLU A 391 15.69 -4.77 12.75
CA GLU A 391 15.02 -6.05 12.45
C GLU A 391 13.89 -6.37 13.45
N SER A 392 14.00 -5.91 14.70
CA SER A 392 12.95 -6.04 15.70
C SER A 392 11.66 -5.25 15.39
N ASP A 393 11.72 -4.30 14.44
CA ASP A 393 10.55 -3.55 13.98
C ASP A 393 9.82 -4.28 12.84
N LEU A 394 10.40 -5.36 12.29
CA LEU A 394 9.80 -6.18 11.26
C LEU A 394 9.01 -7.34 11.89
N HIS A 395 7.80 -7.54 11.41
CA HIS A 395 6.85 -8.55 11.91
C HIS A 395 6.35 -9.49 10.81
N GLY A 396 6.70 -9.20 9.55
CA GLY A 396 6.56 -10.10 8.41
C GLY A 396 7.58 -11.23 8.44
N GLN A 397 7.52 -12.10 7.45
CA GLN A 397 8.44 -13.25 7.34
C GLN A 397 9.77 -12.88 6.70
N SER A 398 9.79 -11.87 5.85
CA SER A 398 10.98 -11.39 5.12
C SER A 398 11.52 -10.09 5.70
N SER A 399 12.84 -9.89 5.59
CA SER A 399 13.55 -8.73 6.16
C SER A 399 14.22 -7.82 5.10
N ASN A 400 13.79 -7.90 3.83
CA ASN A 400 14.36 -7.11 2.74
C ASN A 400 13.93 -5.63 2.76
N SER A 401 14.07 -4.97 3.92
CA SER A 401 13.76 -3.55 4.08
C SER A 401 14.95 -2.67 3.67
N PRO A 402 14.75 -1.60 2.86
CA PRO A 402 15.78 -0.64 2.52
C PRO A 402 16.08 0.33 3.67
N TYR A 403 15.29 0.27 4.75
CA TYR A 403 15.38 1.20 5.88
C TYR A 403 16.13 0.65 7.08
N LEU A 404 16.52 -0.64 7.07
CA LEU A 404 17.30 -1.22 8.16
C LEU A 404 18.58 -0.43 8.43
N GLY A 405 18.77 -0.03 9.70
CA GLY A 405 19.89 0.78 10.15
C GLY A 405 19.75 2.28 9.90
N ARG A 406 18.60 2.76 9.39
CA ARG A 406 18.34 4.19 9.17
C ARG A 406 17.51 4.79 10.30
N ASP A 407 17.78 6.03 10.64
CA ASP A 407 16.91 6.78 11.54
C ASP A 407 15.61 7.15 10.84
N LEU A 408 14.48 6.77 11.45
CA LEU A 408 13.15 7.14 11.02
C LEU A 408 12.38 7.78 12.18
N PRO A 409 11.60 8.86 11.93
CA PRO A 409 10.76 9.47 12.94
C PRO A 409 9.56 8.61 13.28
N GLY A 410 9.04 8.79 14.48
CA GLY A 410 7.78 8.24 14.95
C GLY A 410 7.76 6.73 15.17
N LYS A 411 6.67 6.27 15.80
CA LYS A 411 6.39 4.86 16.05
C LYS A 411 4.89 4.62 16.15
N VAL A 412 4.39 3.56 15.51
CA VAL A 412 3.02 3.08 15.73
C VAL A 412 3.00 2.36 17.07
N LEU A 413 2.10 2.77 17.97
CA LEU A 413 1.95 2.15 19.28
C LEU A 413 0.67 1.31 19.39
N TRP A 414 -0.41 1.74 18.76
CA TRP A 414 -1.68 1.03 18.80
C TRP A 414 -2.28 0.92 17.40
N THR A 415 -2.82 -0.24 17.09
CA THR A 415 -3.67 -0.46 15.93
C THR A 415 -4.93 -1.17 16.39
N VAL A 416 -6.07 -0.54 16.12
CA VAL A 416 -7.39 -1.07 16.47
C VAL A 416 -8.10 -1.46 15.18
N HIS A 417 -8.44 -2.74 15.07
CA HIS A 417 -9.14 -3.34 13.94
C HIS A 417 -10.39 -4.08 14.41
N ASN A 418 -11.55 -3.75 13.84
CA ASN A 418 -12.86 -4.29 14.26
C ASN A 418 -13.10 -4.14 15.78
N GLY A 419 -12.61 -3.05 16.37
CA GLY A 419 -12.72 -2.78 17.81
C GLY A 419 -11.81 -3.57 18.72
N TYR A 420 -10.88 -4.32 18.16
CA TYR A 420 -9.83 -5.03 18.91
C TYR A 420 -8.48 -4.38 18.69
N ALA A 421 -7.68 -4.23 19.72
CA ALA A 421 -6.29 -3.89 19.56
C ALA A 421 -5.55 -5.07 18.94
N THR A 422 -4.96 -4.88 17.76
CA THR A 422 -4.10 -5.85 17.08
C THR A 422 -2.63 -5.55 17.32
N LEU A 423 -2.32 -4.29 17.65
CA LEU A 423 -1.04 -3.85 18.19
C LEU A 423 -1.32 -3.08 19.48
N GLU A 424 -0.59 -3.37 20.55
CA GLU A 424 -0.72 -2.76 21.88
C GLU A 424 0.64 -2.31 22.38
N ASP A 425 0.80 -1.01 22.59
CA ASP A 425 2.06 -0.40 23.04
C ASP A 425 3.28 -0.87 22.22
N GLY A 426 3.09 -0.99 20.89
CA GLY A 426 4.11 -1.45 19.96
C GLY A 426 4.36 -2.96 19.95
N VAL A 427 3.52 -3.76 20.60
CA VAL A 427 3.61 -5.22 20.63
C VAL A 427 2.37 -5.84 19.98
N LEU A 428 2.56 -6.77 19.06
CA LEU A 428 1.45 -7.49 18.45
C LEU A 428 0.65 -8.29 19.51
N ALA A 429 -0.66 -8.10 19.53
CA ALA A 429 -1.54 -8.88 20.37
C ALA A 429 -1.53 -10.36 19.95
N ASP A 430 -1.49 -11.26 20.91
CA ASP A 430 -1.67 -12.69 20.64
C ASP A 430 -3.15 -12.94 20.29
N ARG A 431 -3.40 -13.14 19.01
CA ARG A 431 -4.73 -13.51 18.50
C ARG A 431 -4.68 -15.01 18.16
N GLY A 432 -4.60 -15.86 19.19
CA GLY A 432 -4.66 -17.30 18.98
C GLY A 432 -5.70 -17.64 17.91
N ALA A 433 -5.33 -18.54 16.98
CA ALA A 433 -6.15 -18.90 15.82
C ALA A 433 -7.63 -19.01 16.23
N ARG A 434 -8.47 -18.12 15.67
CA ARG A 434 -9.92 -18.20 15.89
C ARG A 434 -10.39 -19.48 15.22
N SER A 435 -10.67 -20.50 16.05
CA SER A 435 -11.24 -21.80 15.64
C SER A 435 -12.66 -21.62 15.08
#